data_2b99fc136d359e54358d4ce3330a0505
#
_entry.id   2b99fc136d359e54358d4ce3330a0505
#
_cell.length_a   1.000
_cell.length_b   1.000
_cell.length_c   1.000
_cell.angle_alpha   90.00
_cell.angle_beta   90.00
_cell.angle_gamma   90.00
#
_symmetry.space_group_name_H-M   'P 1'
#
loop_
_entity.id
_entity.type
_entity.pdbx_description
1 polymer ?
#
loop_
_entity_poly.entity_id
_entity_poly.type
_entity_poly.pdbx_seq_one_letter_code
_entity_poly.pdbx_strand_id
1 'polypeptide(L)'
;MRILVIEDDDKIASFVTNGLKQAGFDTSRAADGADGLRLALNDHYDVAVVDIMLPKLDGLSLIEELRQQQVNTPVIILSAKRSVDDRIKGLQTGGDDYLVKPFSFSELLARVQALLRRASPAGAESTRLTVGDLSINLLSREVVRASEKLDLQSREFALLEYLMRNAGRVVSKTMILERVWGYSFDPQTNVVDVLVCRLRNKVDKNFAEKMIHTIRGVGYVLKKT
;
A
#
# COMPACT_ATOMS: atom_id res chain seq x y z
N MET A 1 7.15 -7.76 4.13
CA MET A 1 7.53 -6.40 4.55
C MET A 1 7.47 -6.33 6.06
N ARG A 2 8.55 -5.80 6.69
CA ARG A 2 8.71 -5.75 8.15
C ARG A 2 8.53 -4.30 8.64
N ILE A 3 7.71 -4.10 9.67
CA ILE A 3 7.44 -2.78 10.25
C ILE A 3 7.88 -2.78 11.71
N LEU A 4 8.69 -1.79 12.09
CA LEU A 4 9.07 -1.56 13.47
C LEU A 4 8.06 -0.61 14.13
N VAL A 5 7.51 -0.99 15.27
CA VAL A 5 6.59 -0.16 16.07
C VAL A 5 7.27 0.16 17.40
N ILE A 6 7.52 1.44 17.67
CA ILE A 6 8.16 1.94 18.89
C ILE A 6 7.13 2.78 19.63
N GLU A 7 6.55 2.19 20.65
CA GLU A 7 5.41 2.75 21.41
C GLU A 7 5.42 2.15 22.80
N ASP A 8 5.43 2.97 23.84
CA ASP A 8 5.46 2.56 25.24
C ASP A 8 4.09 2.17 25.78
N ASP A 9 3.01 2.78 25.30
CA ASP A 9 1.65 2.40 25.66
C ASP A 9 1.29 1.03 25.05
N ASP A 10 1.08 0.04 25.91
CA ASP A 10 0.76 -1.34 25.52
C ASP A 10 -0.53 -1.46 24.69
N LYS A 11 -1.52 -0.60 24.95
CA LYS A 11 -2.81 -0.64 24.24
C LYS A 11 -2.65 -0.12 22.83
N ILE A 12 -1.95 1.02 22.66
CA ILE A 12 -1.69 1.61 21.34
C ILE A 12 -0.75 0.67 20.55
N ALA A 13 0.33 0.19 21.16
CA ALA A 13 1.25 -0.72 20.52
C ALA A 13 0.55 -2.01 20.04
N SER A 14 -0.31 -2.60 20.90
CA SER A 14 -1.09 -3.80 20.53
C SER A 14 -2.11 -3.51 19.42
N PHE A 15 -2.79 -2.37 19.47
CA PHE A 15 -3.72 -1.94 18.43
C PHE A 15 -3.03 -1.79 17.08
N VAL A 16 -1.87 -1.12 17.04
CA VAL A 16 -1.08 -0.91 15.84
C VAL A 16 -0.50 -2.23 15.31
N THR A 17 0.18 -3.01 16.15
CA THR A 17 0.83 -4.25 15.72
C THR A 17 -0.16 -5.29 15.25
N ASN A 18 -1.29 -5.47 15.95
CA ASN A 18 -2.32 -6.42 15.54
C ASN A 18 -2.98 -6.00 14.21
N GLY A 19 -3.29 -4.72 14.05
CA GLY A 19 -3.83 -4.21 12.80
C GLY A 19 -2.87 -4.42 11.62
N LEU A 20 -1.58 -4.12 11.80
CA LEU A 20 -0.56 -4.33 10.77
C LEU A 20 -0.37 -5.81 10.42
N LYS A 21 -0.38 -6.71 11.42
CA LYS A 21 -0.34 -8.17 11.17
C LYS A 21 -1.55 -8.65 10.38
N GLN A 22 -2.77 -8.18 10.71
CA GLN A 22 -3.98 -8.48 9.96
C GLN A 22 -3.92 -7.95 8.51
N ALA A 23 -3.21 -6.83 8.30
CA ALA A 23 -2.95 -6.29 6.96
C ALA A 23 -1.82 -7.02 6.20
N GLY A 24 -1.22 -8.08 6.78
CA GLY A 24 -0.22 -8.93 6.13
C GLY A 24 1.23 -8.46 6.28
N PHE A 25 1.53 -7.60 7.28
CA PHE A 25 2.88 -7.17 7.59
C PHE A 25 3.49 -7.97 8.76
N ASP A 26 4.79 -8.22 8.69
CA ASP A 26 5.55 -8.64 9.87
C ASP A 26 5.84 -7.43 10.76
N THR A 27 5.70 -7.58 12.08
CA THR A 27 5.92 -6.47 13.00
C THR A 27 6.89 -6.84 14.11
N SER A 28 7.82 -5.94 14.38
CA SER A 28 8.63 -5.93 15.61
C SER A 28 8.16 -4.78 16.51
N ARG A 29 8.25 -4.95 17.82
CA ARG A 29 7.88 -3.91 18.79
C ARG A 29 9.04 -3.59 19.72
N ALA A 30 9.21 -2.31 20.02
CA ALA A 30 10.00 -1.81 21.14
C ALA A 30 9.11 -0.95 22.07
N ALA A 31 9.32 -1.02 23.37
CA ALA A 31 8.57 -0.28 24.37
C ALA A 31 9.29 0.99 24.84
N ASP A 32 10.49 1.25 24.37
CA ASP A 32 11.26 2.46 24.64
C ASP A 32 12.16 2.84 23.46
N GLY A 33 12.64 4.08 23.46
CA GLY A 33 13.43 4.59 22.35
C GLY A 33 14.81 3.95 22.24
N ALA A 34 15.44 3.55 23.34
CA ALA A 34 16.78 2.92 23.30
C ALA A 34 16.71 1.51 22.68
N ASP A 35 15.69 0.71 23.03
CA ASP A 35 15.46 -0.59 22.41
C ASP A 35 15.02 -0.44 20.95
N GLY A 36 14.19 0.56 20.65
CA GLY A 36 13.78 0.91 19.29
C GLY A 36 14.96 1.25 18.39
N LEU A 37 15.88 2.09 18.86
CA LEU A 37 17.11 2.43 18.14
C LEU A 37 17.97 1.19 17.90
N ARG A 38 18.18 0.38 18.93
CA ARG A 38 18.94 -0.88 18.83
C ARG A 38 18.37 -1.82 17.77
N LEU A 39 17.05 -2.01 17.74
CA LEU A 39 16.40 -2.85 16.74
C LEU A 39 16.55 -2.27 15.33
N ALA A 40 16.34 -0.94 15.17
CA ALA A 40 16.43 -0.29 13.87
C ALA A 40 17.85 -0.28 13.28
N LEU A 41 18.88 -0.36 14.13
CA LEU A 41 20.29 -0.45 13.69
C LEU A 41 20.71 -1.88 13.34
N ASN A 42 20.17 -2.88 14.01
CA ASN A 42 20.60 -4.27 13.85
C ASN A 42 19.79 -5.04 12.80
N ASP A 43 18.56 -4.62 12.53
CA ASP A 43 17.63 -5.29 11.63
C ASP A 43 17.16 -4.35 10.51
N HIS A 44 16.78 -4.95 9.38
CA HIS A 44 16.16 -4.20 8.28
C HIS A 44 14.65 -4.09 8.46
N TYR A 45 14.14 -2.87 8.37
CA TYR A 45 12.71 -2.55 8.38
C TYR A 45 12.33 -1.71 7.16
N ASP A 46 11.16 -2.00 6.60
CA ASP A 46 10.62 -1.27 5.44
C ASP A 46 9.98 0.08 5.85
N VAL A 47 9.44 0.15 7.07
CA VAL A 47 8.88 1.37 7.71
C VAL A 47 9.04 1.26 9.22
N ALA A 48 9.25 2.38 9.89
CA ALA A 48 9.13 2.50 11.35
C ALA A 48 7.96 3.42 11.73
N VAL A 49 7.23 3.06 12.78
CA VAL A 49 6.18 3.85 13.42
C VAL A 49 6.69 4.20 14.81
N VAL A 50 6.90 5.49 15.09
CA VAL A 50 7.65 5.95 16.27
C VAL A 50 6.81 6.97 17.03
N ASP A 51 6.52 6.70 18.32
CA ASP A 51 5.99 7.74 19.22
C ASP A 51 7.08 8.76 19.56
N ILE A 52 6.69 10.02 19.69
CA ILE A 52 7.61 11.07 20.18
C ILE A 52 7.90 10.88 21.66
N MET A 53 6.90 10.57 22.46
CA MET A 53 7.02 10.55 23.93
C MET A 53 7.41 9.17 24.43
N LEU A 54 8.66 8.76 24.14
CA LEU A 54 9.20 7.47 24.57
C LEU A 54 10.08 7.62 25.81
N PRO A 55 10.12 6.62 26.70
CA PRO A 55 11.07 6.58 27.80
C PRO A 55 12.50 6.29 27.28
N LYS A 56 13.51 6.64 28.09
CA LYS A 56 14.94 6.49 27.87
C LYS A 56 15.53 7.35 26.74
N LEU A 57 14.93 7.31 25.54
CA LEU A 57 15.31 8.11 24.39
C LEU A 57 14.03 8.56 23.70
N ASP A 58 13.80 9.87 23.60
CA ASP A 58 12.62 10.41 22.91
C ASP A 58 12.65 10.12 21.41
N GLY A 59 11.45 10.07 20.80
CA GLY A 59 11.32 9.64 19.41
C GLY A 59 12.01 10.55 18.39
N LEU A 60 12.12 11.86 18.66
CA LEU A 60 12.82 12.78 17.74
C LEU A 60 14.32 12.55 17.80
N SER A 61 14.89 12.42 19.01
CA SER A 61 16.31 12.10 19.20
C SER A 61 16.67 10.74 18.60
N LEU A 62 15.76 9.76 18.71
CA LEU A 62 15.93 8.47 18.06
C LEU A 62 16.00 8.59 16.53
N ILE A 63 15.10 9.38 15.93
CA ILE A 63 15.09 9.59 14.48
C ILE A 63 16.37 10.30 14.03
N GLU A 64 16.81 11.33 14.77
CA GLU A 64 18.04 12.04 14.48
C GLU A 64 19.26 11.10 14.50
N GLU A 65 19.38 10.25 15.51
CA GLU A 65 20.43 9.26 15.63
C GLU A 65 20.42 8.25 14.47
N LEU A 66 19.25 7.77 14.05
CA LEU A 66 19.11 6.91 12.87
C LEU A 66 19.65 7.59 11.61
N ARG A 67 19.33 8.86 11.40
CA ARG A 67 19.79 9.61 10.22
C ARG A 67 21.30 9.87 10.27
N GLN A 68 21.87 10.16 11.44
CA GLN A 68 23.32 10.29 11.62
C GLN A 68 24.06 9.00 11.28
N GLN A 69 23.47 7.85 11.60
CA GLN A 69 24.00 6.53 11.26
C GLN A 69 23.61 6.04 9.86
N GLN A 70 23.09 6.94 9.01
CA GLN A 70 22.71 6.65 7.62
C GLN A 70 21.61 5.59 7.45
N VAL A 71 20.82 5.34 8.50
CA VAL A 71 19.63 4.50 8.40
C VAL A 71 18.50 5.32 7.81
N ASN A 72 18.10 4.97 6.58
CA ASN A 72 17.09 5.70 5.80
C ASN A 72 15.71 5.01 5.84
N THR A 73 15.47 4.14 6.81
CA THR A 73 14.13 3.55 7.01
C THR A 73 13.08 4.66 7.12
N PRO A 74 12.03 4.67 6.30
CA PRO A 74 10.95 5.64 6.39
C PRO A 74 10.27 5.61 7.74
N VAL A 75 10.01 6.78 8.33
CA VAL A 75 9.46 6.93 9.67
C VAL A 75 8.13 7.69 9.65
N ILE A 76 7.09 7.09 10.25
CA ILE A 76 5.85 7.77 10.64
C ILE A 76 5.96 8.15 12.11
N ILE A 77 5.86 9.44 12.39
CA ILE A 77 5.85 9.97 13.75
C ILE A 77 4.41 9.91 14.30
N LEU A 78 4.24 9.28 15.46
CA LEU A 78 3.00 9.38 16.24
C LEU A 78 3.15 10.45 17.32
N SER A 79 2.14 11.31 17.49
CA SER A 79 2.20 12.36 18.52
C SER A 79 0.82 12.80 19.00
N ALA A 80 0.71 13.11 20.27
CA ALA A 80 -0.45 13.82 20.84
C ALA A 80 -0.45 15.34 20.52
N LYS A 81 0.68 15.89 20.07
CA LYS A 81 0.82 17.31 19.75
C LYS A 81 0.20 17.63 18.39
N ARG A 82 -0.63 18.68 18.38
CA ARG A 82 -1.43 19.09 17.20
C ARG A 82 -0.91 20.34 16.51
N SER A 83 0.08 21.03 17.09
CA SER A 83 0.56 22.31 16.53
C SER A 83 1.24 22.08 15.17
N VAL A 84 1.15 23.09 14.33
CA VAL A 84 1.85 23.08 13.03
C VAL A 84 3.35 23.06 13.24
N ASP A 85 3.85 23.80 14.25
CA ASP A 85 5.28 23.89 14.55
C ASP A 85 5.88 22.55 15.00
N ASP A 86 5.16 21.78 15.83
CA ASP A 86 5.60 20.44 16.24
C ASP A 86 5.70 19.48 15.04
N ARG A 87 4.75 19.58 14.10
CA ARG A 87 4.80 18.78 12.86
C ARG A 87 5.96 19.16 11.97
N ILE A 88 6.20 20.47 11.78
CA ILE A 88 7.32 20.96 11.00
C ILE A 88 8.63 20.47 11.62
N LYS A 89 8.80 20.60 12.94
CA LYS A 89 9.98 20.12 13.65
C LYS A 89 10.19 18.61 13.46
N GLY A 90 9.15 17.80 13.63
CA GLY A 90 9.23 16.34 13.44
C GLY A 90 9.69 15.95 12.02
N LEU A 91 9.15 16.60 10.99
CA LEU A 91 9.54 16.35 9.61
C LEU A 91 10.97 16.85 9.30
N GLN A 92 11.38 17.99 9.87
CA GLN A 92 12.75 18.52 9.71
C GLN A 92 13.81 17.64 10.39
N THR A 93 13.45 16.94 11.48
CA THR A 93 14.34 15.99 12.17
C THR A 93 14.59 14.71 11.36
N GLY A 94 13.86 14.51 10.27
CA GLY A 94 14.03 13.34 9.39
C GLY A 94 12.87 12.34 9.42
N GLY A 95 11.73 12.70 10.03
CA GLY A 95 10.48 11.96 9.86
C GLY A 95 9.92 12.14 8.44
N ASP A 96 9.34 11.09 7.89
CA ASP A 96 8.80 11.09 6.51
C ASP A 96 7.29 11.35 6.47
N ASP A 97 6.58 11.11 7.59
CA ASP A 97 5.17 11.46 7.78
C ASP A 97 4.84 11.67 9.27
N TYR A 98 3.69 12.27 9.55
CA TYR A 98 3.28 12.63 10.90
C TYR A 98 1.80 12.33 11.12
N LEU A 99 1.47 11.61 12.18
CA LEU A 99 0.12 11.19 12.53
C LEU A 99 -0.24 11.60 13.95
N VAL A 100 -1.33 12.35 14.09
CA VAL A 100 -1.78 12.89 15.39
C VAL A 100 -2.64 11.88 16.13
N LYS A 101 -2.35 11.63 17.39
CA LYS A 101 -3.20 10.84 18.32
C LYS A 101 -4.41 11.67 18.79
N PRO A 102 -5.65 11.10 18.87
CA PRO A 102 -6.02 9.75 18.46
C PRO A 102 -6.19 9.63 16.93
N PHE A 103 -5.86 8.48 16.37
CA PHE A 103 -5.96 8.18 14.95
C PHE A 103 -6.75 6.89 14.70
N SER A 104 -7.26 6.73 13.49
CA SER A 104 -7.84 5.47 13.03
C SER A 104 -6.76 4.55 12.46
N PHE A 105 -6.94 3.23 12.61
CA PHE A 105 -6.01 2.27 11.99
C PHE A 105 -5.97 2.41 10.46
N SER A 106 -7.11 2.69 9.82
CA SER A 106 -7.18 2.92 8.37
C SER A 106 -6.33 4.10 7.91
N GLU A 107 -6.22 5.18 8.70
CA GLU A 107 -5.35 6.30 8.40
C GLU A 107 -3.87 5.91 8.52
N LEU A 108 -3.48 5.25 9.61
CA LEU A 108 -2.12 4.74 9.78
C LEU A 108 -1.73 3.80 8.62
N LEU A 109 -2.59 2.85 8.27
CA LEU A 109 -2.35 1.89 7.19
C LEU A 109 -2.16 2.57 5.84
N ALA A 110 -2.98 3.57 5.52
CA ALA A 110 -2.85 4.35 4.28
C ALA A 110 -1.49 5.08 4.20
N ARG A 111 -1.00 5.65 5.31
CA ARG A 111 0.30 6.32 5.41
C ARG A 111 1.47 5.34 5.30
N VAL A 112 1.42 4.21 6.00
CA VAL A 112 2.40 3.12 5.88
C VAL A 112 2.53 2.69 4.41
N GLN A 113 1.40 2.42 3.75
CA GLN A 113 1.39 2.03 2.34
C GLN A 113 1.97 3.12 1.42
N ALA A 114 1.72 4.41 1.73
CA ALA A 114 2.28 5.52 0.98
C ALA A 114 3.81 5.60 1.11
N LEU A 115 4.37 5.40 2.30
CA LEU A 115 5.81 5.37 2.52
C LEU A 115 6.47 4.15 1.86
N LEU A 116 5.88 2.96 1.98
CA LEU A 116 6.37 1.76 1.32
C LEU A 116 6.48 1.94 -0.20
N ARG A 117 5.50 2.62 -0.81
CA ARG A 117 5.56 2.95 -2.25
C ARG A 117 6.72 3.89 -2.59
N ARG A 118 7.04 4.87 -1.75
CA ARG A 118 8.13 5.83 -1.97
C ARG A 118 9.51 5.19 -1.77
N ALA A 119 9.64 4.32 -0.77
CA ALA A 119 10.90 3.70 -0.38
C ALA A 119 11.35 2.56 -1.31
N SER A 120 10.44 1.94 -2.06
CA SER A 120 10.83 0.93 -3.04
C SER A 120 11.62 1.59 -4.18
N PRO A 121 12.80 1.06 -4.57
CA PRO A 121 13.50 1.47 -5.80
C PRO A 121 12.61 1.31 -7.05
N ALA A 122 11.59 0.43 -6.97
CA ALA A 122 10.44 0.36 -7.86
C ALA A 122 9.41 1.49 -7.64
N GLY A 123 9.69 2.49 -6.82
CA GLY A 123 8.74 3.59 -6.54
C GLY A 123 8.34 4.39 -7.79
N ALA A 124 9.16 4.40 -8.82
CA ALA A 124 8.79 4.86 -10.16
C ALA A 124 7.97 3.81 -10.93
N GLU A 125 8.18 2.50 -10.64
CA GLU A 125 7.45 1.41 -11.30
C GLU A 125 6.12 1.06 -10.60
N SER A 126 5.98 1.30 -9.28
CA SER A 126 4.75 0.95 -8.56
C SER A 126 3.55 1.84 -8.89
N THR A 127 3.78 3.00 -9.48
CA THR A 127 2.69 3.87 -10.00
C THR A 127 2.24 3.47 -11.40
N ARG A 128 3.02 2.63 -12.08
CA ARG A 128 2.71 2.11 -13.42
C ARG A 128 2.77 0.58 -13.41
N LEU A 129 1.67 -0.05 -13.77
CA LEU A 129 1.65 -1.49 -14.03
C LEU A 129 1.76 -1.69 -15.54
N THR A 130 2.56 -2.67 -15.95
CA THR A 130 2.74 -3.01 -17.38
C THR A 130 2.68 -4.52 -17.57
N VAL A 131 1.88 -4.96 -18.52
CA VAL A 131 1.80 -6.36 -18.96
C VAL A 131 1.75 -6.35 -20.48
N GLY A 132 2.81 -6.84 -21.11
CA GLY A 132 2.95 -6.75 -22.57
C GLY A 132 2.95 -5.30 -23.05
N ASP A 133 2.03 -4.98 -23.96
CA ASP A 133 1.81 -3.65 -24.53
C ASP A 133 0.77 -2.79 -23.76
N LEU A 134 0.17 -3.34 -22.71
CA LEU A 134 -0.82 -2.67 -21.86
C LEU A 134 -0.13 -2.09 -20.63
N SER A 135 -0.35 -0.80 -20.37
CA SER A 135 0.14 -0.13 -19.16
C SER A 135 -0.91 0.76 -18.53
N ILE A 136 -0.91 0.85 -17.21
CA ILE A 136 -1.75 1.78 -16.45
C ILE A 136 -0.88 2.62 -15.52
N ASN A 137 -1.19 3.89 -15.41
CA ASN A 137 -0.66 4.77 -14.39
C ASN A 137 -1.70 4.92 -13.28
N LEU A 138 -1.36 4.47 -12.07
CA LEU A 138 -2.28 4.44 -10.93
C LEU A 138 -2.58 5.82 -10.35
N LEU A 139 -1.67 6.80 -10.55
CA LEU A 139 -1.85 8.17 -10.06
C LEU A 139 -2.70 9.00 -11.02
N SER A 140 -2.30 9.05 -12.29
CA SER A 140 -3.05 9.79 -13.31
C SER A 140 -4.29 9.05 -13.83
N ARG A 141 -4.46 7.75 -13.48
CA ARG A 141 -5.48 6.84 -14.00
C ARG A 141 -5.45 6.68 -15.53
N GLU A 142 -4.32 7.01 -16.13
CA GLU A 142 -4.11 6.86 -17.57
C GLU A 142 -3.88 5.39 -17.93
N VAL A 143 -4.56 4.93 -18.97
CA VAL A 143 -4.44 3.58 -19.50
C VAL A 143 -3.97 3.68 -20.94
N VAL A 144 -2.91 2.93 -21.28
CA VAL A 144 -2.35 2.92 -22.64
C VAL A 144 -2.14 1.48 -23.08
N ARG A 145 -2.56 1.15 -24.31
CA ARG A 145 -2.25 -0.11 -24.96
C ARG A 145 -1.71 0.11 -26.37
N ALA A 146 -0.54 -0.46 -26.69
CA ALA A 146 0.15 -0.28 -27.98
C ALA A 146 0.20 1.21 -28.42
N SER A 147 0.49 2.13 -27.47
CA SER A 147 0.53 3.59 -27.64
C SER A 147 -0.84 4.27 -27.83
N GLU A 148 -1.94 3.55 -27.80
CA GLU A 148 -3.31 4.10 -27.85
C GLU A 148 -3.82 4.33 -26.43
N LYS A 149 -4.35 5.54 -26.14
CA LYS A 149 -4.99 5.84 -24.86
C LYS A 149 -6.39 5.23 -24.81
N LEU A 150 -6.67 4.53 -23.70
CA LEU A 150 -7.97 3.92 -23.44
C LEU A 150 -8.69 4.68 -22.34
N ASP A 151 -9.93 5.09 -22.61
CA ASP A 151 -10.80 5.73 -21.61
C ASP A 151 -11.61 4.68 -20.86
N LEU A 152 -11.28 4.48 -19.57
CA LEU A 152 -11.93 3.54 -18.70
C LEU A 152 -12.77 4.24 -17.63
N GLN A 153 -13.98 3.71 -17.41
CA GLN A 153 -14.79 4.11 -16.26
C GLN A 153 -14.17 3.61 -14.95
N SER A 154 -14.52 4.20 -13.81
CA SER A 154 -13.90 3.92 -12.51
C SER A 154 -13.89 2.42 -12.14
N ARG A 155 -14.97 1.68 -12.39
CA ARG A 155 -15.03 0.23 -12.11
C ARG A 155 -14.23 -0.60 -13.11
N GLU A 156 -14.19 -0.19 -14.38
CA GLU A 156 -13.37 -0.84 -15.41
C GLU A 156 -11.88 -0.68 -15.09
N PHE A 157 -11.47 0.52 -14.63
CA PHE A 157 -10.11 0.79 -14.18
C PHE A 157 -9.75 -0.05 -12.96
N ALA A 158 -10.62 -0.12 -11.94
CA ALA A 158 -10.39 -0.93 -10.75
C ALA A 158 -10.27 -2.43 -11.07
N LEU A 159 -11.09 -2.94 -12.01
CA LEU A 159 -10.98 -4.31 -12.49
C LEU A 159 -9.67 -4.54 -13.24
N LEU A 160 -9.30 -3.62 -14.14
CA LEU A 160 -8.05 -3.73 -14.89
C LEU A 160 -6.84 -3.71 -13.97
N GLU A 161 -6.78 -2.77 -13.03
CA GLU A 161 -5.73 -2.72 -12.00
C GLU A 161 -5.62 -4.05 -11.27
N TYR A 162 -6.75 -4.60 -10.82
CA TYR A 162 -6.77 -5.85 -10.07
C TYR A 162 -6.27 -7.04 -10.90
N LEU A 163 -6.70 -7.14 -12.15
CA LEU A 163 -6.23 -8.18 -13.07
C LEU A 163 -4.74 -8.02 -13.41
N MET A 164 -4.24 -6.82 -13.60
CA MET A 164 -2.82 -6.56 -13.89
C MET A 164 -1.91 -6.86 -12.68
N ARG A 165 -2.35 -6.56 -11.46
CA ARG A 165 -1.64 -6.96 -10.23
C ARG A 165 -1.57 -8.48 -10.04
N ASN A 166 -2.51 -9.20 -10.63
CA ASN A 166 -2.58 -10.67 -10.62
C ASN A 166 -2.26 -11.28 -11.99
N ALA A 167 -1.45 -10.60 -12.81
CA ALA A 167 -1.14 -11.07 -14.15
C ALA A 167 -0.60 -12.51 -14.15
N GLY A 168 -1.13 -13.34 -15.06
CA GLY A 168 -0.82 -14.77 -15.13
C GLY A 168 -1.56 -15.66 -14.13
N ARG A 169 -2.27 -15.07 -13.14
CA ARG A 169 -3.05 -15.81 -12.14
C ARG A 169 -4.54 -15.71 -12.43
N VAL A 170 -5.28 -16.78 -12.15
CA VAL A 170 -6.73 -16.78 -12.31
C VAL A 170 -7.35 -16.08 -11.11
N VAL A 171 -8.22 -15.11 -11.38
CA VAL A 171 -9.00 -14.38 -10.38
C VAL A 171 -10.47 -14.82 -10.46
N SER A 172 -11.04 -15.28 -9.35
CA SER A 172 -12.43 -15.74 -9.31
C SER A 172 -13.42 -14.56 -9.38
N LYS A 173 -14.67 -14.85 -9.74
CA LYS A 173 -15.74 -13.84 -9.73
C LYS A 173 -15.97 -13.26 -8.34
N THR A 174 -15.90 -14.07 -7.30
CA THR A 174 -16.05 -13.63 -5.91
C THR A 174 -14.95 -12.65 -5.50
N MET A 175 -13.68 -12.94 -5.84
CA MET A 175 -12.55 -12.03 -5.60
C MET A 175 -12.71 -10.71 -6.34
N ILE A 176 -13.25 -10.71 -7.56
CA ILE A 176 -13.55 -9.49 -8.32
C ILE A 176 -14.67 -8.69 -7.66
N LEU A 177 -15.75 -9.35 -7.22
CA LEU A 177 -16.86 -8.71 -6.51
C LEU A 177 -16.38 -8.01 -5.23
N GLU A 178 -15.62 -8.73 -4.42
CA GLU A 178 -15.04 -8.17 -3.19
C GLU A 178 -14.16 -6.95 -3.48
N ARG A 179 -13.26 -7.05 -4.45
CA ARG A 179 -12.30 -5.98 -4.75
C ARG A 179 -12.92 -4.76 -5.40
N VAL A 180 -13.87 -4.94 -6.33
CA VAL A 180 -14.43 -3.84 -7.17
C VAL A 180 -15.70 -3.23 -6.57
N TRP A 181 -16.47 -4.01 -5.82
CA TRP A 181 -17.73 -3.55 -5.21
C TRP A 181 -17.72 -3.53 -3.69
N GLY A 182 -16.74 -4.18 -3.03
CA GLY A 182 -16.70 -4.30 -1.58
C GLY A 182 -17.74 -5.32 -1.04
N TYR A 183 -18.27 -6.21 -1.89
CA TYR A 183 -19.24 -7.21 -1.47
C TYR A 183 -18.54 -8.45 -0.92
N SER A 184 -18.90 -8.85 0.30
CA SER A 184 -18.41 -10.09 0.92
C SER A 184 -19.26 -11.32 0.55
N PHE A 185 -20.27 -11.17 -0.30
CA PHE A 185 -21.16 -12.24 -0.75
C PHE A 185 -21.42 -12.13 -2.26
N ASP A 186 -21.71 -13.25 -2.91
CA ASP A 186 -22.10 -13.27 -4.32
C ASP A 186 -23.60 -12.91 -4.44
N PRO A 187 -23.94 -11.77 -5.05
CA PRO A 187 -25.33 -11.36 -5.25
C PRO A 187 -26.06 -12.18 -6.32
N GLN A 188 -25.49 -13.32 -6.77
CA GLN A 188 -26.03 -14.19 -7.84
C GLN A 188 -26.38 -13.41 -9.13
N THR A 189 -25.62 -12.39 -9.44
CA THR A 189 -25.80 -11.53 -10.62
C THR A 189 -24.65 -11.69 -11.59
N ASN A 190 -24.87 -11.38 -12.85
CA ASN A 190 -23.84 -11.40 -13.89
C ASN A 190 -23.06 -10.07 -13.99
N VAL A 191 -23.05 -9.25 -12.92
CA VAL A 191 -22.38 -7.92 -12.91
C VAL A 191 -20.91 -7.99 -13.25
N VAL A 192 -20.21 -9.05 -12.79
CA VAL A 192 -18.80 -9.27 -13.12
C VAL A 192 -18.61 -9.56 -14.61
N ASP A 193 -19.46 -10.46 -15.16
CA ASP A 193 -19.38 -10.84 -16.58
C ASP A 193 -19.64 -9.63 -17.49
N VAL A 194 -20.61 -8.79 -17.13
CA VAL A 194 -20.91 -7.54 -17.85
C VAL A 194 -19.73 -6.56 -17.76
N LEU A 195 -19.14 -6.41 -16.59
CA LEU A 195 -18.00 -5.52 -16.44
C LEU A 195 -16.77 -6.01 -17.21
N VAL A 196 -16.48 -7.32 -17.17
CA VAL A 196 -15.42 -7.93 -17.97
C VAL A 196 -15.67 -7.77 -19.46
N CYS A 197 -16.91 -7.94 -19.93
CA CYS A 197 -17.28 -7.73 -21.31
C CYS A 197 -17.01 -6.27 -21.75
N ARG A 198 -17.42 -5.29 -20.94
CA ARG A 198 -17.15 -3.86 -21.20
C ARG A 198 -15.64 -3.56 -21.24
N LEU A 199 -14.89 -4.10 -20.27
CA LEU A 199 -13.44 -3.93 -20.22
C LEU A 199 -12.77 -4.55 -21.46
N ARG A 200 -13.14 -5.76 -21.87
CA ARG A 200 -12.65 -6.40 -23.10
C ARG A 200 -12.93 -5.57 -24.36
N ASN A 201 -14.09 -4.96 -24.47
CA ASN A 201 -14.42 -4.12 -25.60
C ASN A 201 -13.47 -2.91 -25.73
N LYS A 202 -12.92 -2.43 -24.63
CA LYS A 202 -11.96 -1.31 -24.65
C LYS A 202 -10.52 -1.81 -24.73
N VAL A 203 -10.17 -2.82 -23.97
CA VAL A 203 -8.78 -3.30 -23.88
C VAL A 203 -8.43 -4.23 -25.02
N ASP A 204 -9.33 -5.11 -25.49
CA ASP A 204 -9.01 -6.20 -26.39
C ASP A 204 -9.59 -6.08 -27.81
N LYS A 205 -10.70 -5.34 -28.00
CA LYS A 205 -11.49 -5.39 -29.25
C LYS A 205 -10.66 -5.04 -30.49
N ASN A 206 -9.87 -3.97 -30.41
CA ASN A 206 -9.13 -3.41 -31.53
C ASN A 206 -7.72 -4.01 -31.71
N PHE A 207 -7.34 -4.96 -30.86
CA PHE A 207 -6.01 -5.55 -30.85
C PHE A 207 -6.03 -7.02 -31.27
N ALA A 208 -5.02 -7.45 -32.01
CA ALA A 208 -4.92 -8.83 -32.51
C ALA A 208 -4.77 -9.82 -31.33
N GLU A 209 -3.89 -9.51 -30.39
CA GLU A 209 -3.69 -10.32 -29.19
C GLU A 209 -4.70 -9.93 -28.11
N LYS A 210 -5.40 -10.94 -27.57
CA LYS A 210 -6.33 -10.75 -26.45
C LYS A 210 -5.60 -10.99 -25.16
N MET A 211 -5.77 -10.11 -24.20
CA MET A 211 -5.08 -10.21 -22.91
C MET A 211 -5.96 -10.74 -21.78
N ILE A 212 -7.28 -10.51 -21.85
CA ILE A 212 -8.21 -10.94 -20.80
C ILE A 212 -8.88 -12.24 -21.25
N HIS A 213 -8.59 -13.34 -20.57
CA HIS A 213 -9.11 -14.68 -20.88
C HIS A 213 -10.08 -15.16 -19.84
N THR A 214 -11.06 -15.98 -20.26
CA THR A 214 -11.98 -16.67 -19.36
C THR A 214 -11.49 -18.09 -19.12
N ILE A 215 -11.38 -18.46 -17.85
CA ILE A 215 -11.20 -19.85 -17.42
C ILE A 215 -12.58 -20.35 -16.97
N ARG A 216 -13.19 -21.18 -17.82
CA ARG A 216 -14.57 -21.65 -17.59
C ARG A 216 -14.70 -22.28 -16.21
N GLY A 217 -15.75 -21.91 -15.48
CA GLY A 217 -16.04 -22.40 -14.13
C GLY A 217 -15.15 -21.86 -13.02
N VAL A 218 -14.09 -21.08 -13.33
CA VAL A 218 -13.12 -20.59 -12.33
C VAL A 218 -13.11 -19.06 -12.25
N GLY A 219 -12.93 -18.36 -13.38
CA GLY A 219 -12.82 -16.89 -13.36
C GLY A 219 -12.11 -16.32 -14.60
N TYR A 220 -11.32 -15.30 -14.38
CA TYR A 220 -10.64 -14.55 -15.42
C TYR A 220 -9.14 -14.45 -15.14
N VAL A 221 -8.34 -14.33 -16.20
CA VAL A 221 -6.90 -14.13 -16.12
C VAL A 221 -6.47 -13.09 -17.16
N LEU A 222 -5.59 -12.18 -16.76
CA LEU A 222 -4.92 -11.27 -17.67
C LEU A 222 -3.50 -11.78 -17.88
N LYS A 223 -3.14 -12.04 -19.15
CA LYS A 223 -1.81 -12.50 -19.55
C LYS A 223 -1.52 -12.11 -20.98
N LYS A 224 -0.26 -11.94 -21.31
CA LYS A 224 0.21 -11.91 -22.70
C LYS A 224 0.18 -13.35 -23.23
N THR A 225 -0.36 -13.51 -24.42
CA THR A 225 -0.38 -14.80 -25.12
C THR A 225 1.00 -15.12 -25.68
#